data_a69ec653b7f32045c6411e3b2729feaf
#
_entry.id   a69ec653b7f32045c6411e3b2729feaf
#
_cell.length_a   1.000
_cell.length_b   1.000
_cell.length_c   1.000
_cell.angle_alpha   90.00
_cell.angle_beta   90.00
_cell.angle_gamma   90.00
#
_symmetry.space_group_name_H-M   'P 1'
#
loop_
_entity.id
_entity.type
_entity.pdbx_description
1 polymer ?
#
loop_
_entity_poly.entity_id
_entity_poly.type
_entity_poly.pdbx_seq_one_letter_code
_entity_poly.pdbx_strand_id
1 'polypeptide(L)'
;MKRKTLIINALILTLSTMSLGFISTSFRVYLSNKIGAEGMGLYQLVMSINIMCSTLAISGIRVTTTRLIAEELGRKNKTKIKNIMIKAFIYSLFFSSLTCLILFNGAEFISVNWIKDTRAIIPLKILACSLPFLGISACFHGYFYGMRRVIKSVSSDIIEVSTNMIIIASFMSICLPKGLNFTCILISIGMSASVIISTIYCYILYLFENKSLYRSSSIQTKCKFIDITKVAIPIAWSSYINTGLRTIEDLLIPDALRKYGSSTSTSLAIFGMIKGMVLPILTFPSIFLASFSTLIIPEIAESNALNQRKRVNYILNKVFKFTLFIAVFASGLFIIYSNELGLGLYKSTQIGVLMKILAPLIPFMYLDRIVDGSLNALDQQMSTLRYNFIDMILRITLIYFLIPVKGIEGFIIVLFTGTLVNASLSINRLLKVTKLEFKLIDWIIKPGICITISCYFTKWLFNLLAVNSLLPLEIIVVMIIYLLLLLLFKSIEKTDIMWFVDAFKSDAKVVDWNDLGVYKRM
;
A
#
# COMPACT_ATOMS: atom_id res chain seq x y z
N MET A 1 -1.44 -27.14 -14.14
CA MET A 1 -2.56 -26.30 -13.72
C MET A 1 -2.99 -25.44 -14.89
N LYS A 2 -4.28 -25.29 -15.18
CA LYS A 2 -4.73 -24.52 -16.34
C LYS A 2 -4.34 -23.04 -16.13
N ARG A 3 -3.65 -22.41 -17.08
CA ARG A 3 -3.27 -20.98 -17.11
C ARG A 3 -4.44 -20.07 -16.71
N LYS A 4 -5.67 -20.44 -17.11
CA LYS A 4 -6.92 -19.81 -16.76
C LYS A 4 -7.14 -19.62 -15.25
N THR A 5 -6.79 -20.60 -14.41
CA THR A 5 -6.96 -20.52 -12.94
C THR A 5 -6.01 -19.51 -12.30
N LEU A 6 -4.79 -19.37 -12.81
CA LEU A 6 -3.82 -18.36 -12.34
C LEU A 6 -4.31 -16.95 -12.66
N ILE A 7 -4.79 -16.73 -13.87
CA ILE A 7 -5.29 -15.42 -14.30
C ILE A 7 -6.54 -15.03 -13.51
N ILE A 8 -7.48 -15.96 -13.33
CA ILE A 8 -8.68 -15.70 -12.51
C ILE A 8 -8.31 -15.36 -11.07
N ASN A 9 -7.38 -16.08 -10.44
CA ASN A 9 -6.91 -15.77 -9.09
C ASN A 9 -6.23 -14.40 -9.02
N ALA A 10 -5.44 -14.03 -10.01
CA ALA A 10 -4.81 -12.72 -10.10
C ALA A 10 -5.85 -11.59 -10.27
N LEU A 11 -6.86 -11.78 -11.13
CA LEU A 11 -7.95 -10.83 -11.32
C LEU A 11 -8.78 -10.64 -10.04
N ILE A 12 -9.13 -11.75 -9.37
CA ILE A 12 -9.86 -11.69 -8.09
C ILE A 12 -9.05 -10.92 -7.06
N LEU A 13 -7.76 -11.23 -6.93
CA LEU A 13 -6.87 -10.53 -5.99
C LEU A 13 -6.80 -9.03 -6.31
N THR A 14 -6.64 -8.69 -7.59
CA THR A 14 -6.58 -7.31 -8.08
C THR A 14 -7.86 -6.53 -7.77
N LEU A 15 -9.03 -7.06 -8.15
CA LEU A 15 -10.32 -6.43 -7.92
C LEU A 15 -10.62 -6.28 -6.42
N SER A 16 -10.28 -7.30 -5.63
CA SER A 16 -10.48 -7.27 -4.19
C SER A 16 -9.58 -6.24 -3.51
N THR A 17 -8.30 -6.17 -3.86
CA THR A 17 -7.38 -5.17 -3.30
C THR A 17 -7.78 -3.75 -3.67
N MET A 18 -8.30 -3.53 -4.90
CA MET A 18 -8.84 -2.23 -5.31
C MET A 18 -10.09 -1.85 -4.50
N SER A 19 -11.06 -2.77 -4.39
CA SER A 19 -12.28 -2.53 -3.62
C SER A 19 -11.99 -2.27 -2.15
N LEU A 20 -11.15 -3.09 -1.52
CA LEU A 20 -10.73 -2.90 -0.13
C LEU A 20 -9.96 -1.59 0.06
N GLY A 21 -9.11 -1.21 -0.88
CA GLY A 21 -8.38 0.05 -0.85
C GLY A 21 -9.33 1.26 -0.93
N PHE A 22 -10.33 1.21 -1.80
CA PHE A 22 -11.36 2.24 -1.90
C PHE A 22 -12.16 2.36 -0.60
N ILE A 23 -12.67 1.25 -0.09
CA ILE A 23 -13.44 1.17 1.15
C ILE A 23 -12.61 1.71 2.34
N SER A 24 -11.36 1.27 2.46
CA SER A 24 -10.46 1.70 3.56
C SER A 24 -10.13 3.19 3.49
N THR A 25 -9.94 3.75 2.29
CA THR A 25 -9.69 5.19 2.12
C THR A 25 -10.93 6.01 2.45
N SER A 26 -12.11 5.59 1.98
CA SER A 26 -13.39 6.23 2.30
C SER A 26 -13.67 6.22 3.81
N PHE A 27 -13.38 5.08 4.46
CA PHE A 27 -13.51 4.98 5.91
C PHE A 27 -12.53 5.89 6.66
N ARG A 28 -11.31 6.05 6.15
CA ARG A 28 -10.32 6.98 6.72
C ARG A 28 -10.80 8.42 6.64
N VAL A 29 -11.43 8.82 5.52
CA VAL A 29 -12.07 10.14 5.38
C VAL A 29 -13.21 10.30 6.40
N TYR A 30 -14.08 9.30 6.54
CA TYR A 30 -15.13 9.29 7.56
C TYR A 30 -14.55 9.46 8.97
N LEU A 31 -13.53 8.67 9.30
CA LEU A 31 -12.88 8.72 10.60
C LEU A 31 -12.27 10.09 10.89
N SER A 32 -11.56 10.66 9.93
CA SER A 32 -10.91 11.97 10.07
C SER A 32 -11.90 13.11 10.31
N ASN A 33 -13.09 13.04 9.67
CA ASN A 33 -14.16 14.00 9.90
C ASN A 33 -14.77 13.89 11.31
N LYS A 34 -14.65 12.73 11.96
CA LYS A 34 -15.15 12.50 13.31
C LYS A 34 -14.15 12.89 14.39
N ILE A 35 -12.88 12.50 14.23
CA ILE A 35 -11.85 12.70 15.27
C ILE A 35 -10.96 13.93 15.06
N GLY A 36 -11.08 14.60 13.89
CA GLY A 36 -10.31 15.78 13.56
C GLY A 36 -8.83 15.50 13.29
N ALA A 37 -8.05 16.55 13.03
CA ALA A 37 -6.64 16.44 12.66
C ALA A 37 -5.76 15.94 13.82
N GLU A 38 -5.99 16.41 15.05
CA GLU A 38 -5.25 15.96 16.24
C GLU A 38 -5.48 14.48 16.51
N GLY A 39 -6.75 14.04 16.48
CA GLY A 39 -7.09 12.64 16.67
C GLY A 39 -6.50 11.74 15.57
N MET A 40 -6.46 12.22 14.32
CA MET A 40 -5.80 11.50 13.22
C MET A 40 -4.29 11.42 13.43
N GLY A 41 -3.65 12.42 14.00
CA GLY A 41 -2.23 12.40 14.34
C GLY A 41 -1.91 11.35 15.40
N LEU A 42 -2.67 11.33 16.49
CA LEU A 42 -2.53 10.33 17.54
C LEU A 42 -2.79 8.91 17.00
N TYR A 43 -3.87 8.74 16.25
CA TYR A 43 -4.19 7.47 15.56
C TYR A 43 -3.04 7.00 14.68
N GLN A 44 -2.45 7.88 13.88
CA GLN A 44 -1.36 7.53 12.97
C GLN A 44 -0.09 7.10 13.73
N LEU A 45 0.24 7.72 14.87
CA LEU A 45 1.36 7.31 15.71
C LEU A 45 1.12 5.94 16.35
N VAL A 46 -0.07 5.71 16.92
CA VAL A 46 -0.46 4.41 17.47
C VAL A 46 -0.38 3.33 16.39
N MET A 47 -0.84 3.64 15.17
CA MET A 47 -0.77 2.73 14.02
C MET A 47 0.65 2.46 13.58
N SER A 48 1.55 3.44 13.61
CA SER A 48 2.96 3.25 13.27
C SER A 48 3.64 2.24 14.21
N ILE A 49 3.40 2.37 15.51
CA ILE A 49 3.86 1.38 16.52
C ILE A 49 3.22 0.01 16.27
N ASN A 50 1.91 -0.02 16.04
CA ASN A 50 1.20 -1.28 15.79
C ASN A 50 1.72 -2.00 14.53
N ILE A 51 2.02 -1.29 13.44
CA ILE A 51 2.61 -1.86 12.22
C ILE A 51 3.99 -2.44 12.50
N MET A 52 4.83 -1.75 13.28
CA MET A 52 6.13 -2.26 13.70
C MET A 52 5.99 -3.56 14.51
N CYS A 53 5.12 -3.56 15.54
CA CYS A 53 4.87 -4.74 16.36
C CYS A 53 4.22 -5.88 15.56
N SER A 54 3.31 -5.59 14.65
CA SER A 54 2.72 -6.58 13.74
C SER A 54 3.77 -7.22 12.83
N THR A 55 4.72 -6.44 12.33
CA THR A 55 5.83 -6.95 11.51
C THR A 55 6.73 -7.90 12.33
N LEU A 56 7.01 -7.56 13.60
CA LEU A 56 7.74 -8.42 14.53
C LEU A 56 6.96 -9.70 14.86
N ALA A 57 5.65 -9.59 15.11
CA ALA A 57 4.78 -10.71 15.42
C ALA A 57 4.64 -11.71 14.27
N ILE A 58 4.50 -11.22 13.03
CA ILE A 58 4.40 -12.05 11.82
C ILE A 58 5.74 -12.70 11.49
N SER A 59 6.86 -12.00 11.72
CA SER A 59 8.23 -12.53 11.59
C SER A 59 8.49 -13.34 10.31
N GLY A 60 7.99 -12.85 9.16
CA GLY A 60 8.21 -13.48 7.85
C GLY A 60 7.44 -14.79 7.61
N ILE A 61 6.62 -15.26 8.58
CA ILE A 61 5.98 -16.59 8.52
C ILE A 61 4.99 -16.71 7.35
N ARG A 62 4.28 -15.65 6.98
CA ARG A 62 3.32 -15.66 5.86
C ARG A 62 3.98 -16.08 4.56
N VAL A 63 5.11 -15.45 4.20
CA VAL A 63 5.85 -15.72 2.96
C VAL A 63 6.50 -17.10 3.02
N THR A 64 7.09 -17.45 4.17
CA THR A 64 7.73 -18.75 4.40
C THR A 64 6.74 -19.89 4.26
N THR A 65 5.58 -19.80 4.90
CA THR A 65 4.53 -20.81 4.83
C THR A 65 4.01 -20.95 3.40
N THR A 66 3.77 -19.82 2.70
CA THR A 66 3.36 -19.83 1.28
C THR A 66 4.36 -20.61 0.42
N ARG A 67 5.66 -20.32 0.56
CA ARG A 67 6.71 -20.97 -0.22
C ARG A 67 6.82 -22.46 0.07
N LEU A 68 6.97 -22.84 1.34
CA LEU A 68 7.16 -24.23 1.74
C LEU A 68 5.94 -25.11 1.37
N ILE A 69 4.73 -24.59 1.53
CA ILE A 69 3.51 -25.31 1.14
C ILE A 69 3.41 -25.45 -0.38
N ALA A 70 3.74 -24.41 -1.15
CA ALA A 70 3.72 -24.48 -2.60
C ALA A 70 4.73 -25.50 -3.14
N GLU A 71 5.93 -25.59 -2.54
CA GLU A 71 6.94 -26.59 -2.87
C GLU A 71 6.44 -28.03 -2.60
N GLU A 72 5.83 -28.28 -1.42
CA GLU A 72 5.33 -29.61 -1.07
C GLU A 72 4.03 -29.97 -1.80
N LEU A 73 3.22 -28.98 -2.17
CA LEU A 73 2.07 -29.20 -3.05
C LEU A 73 2.52 -29.69 -4.43
N GLY A 74 3.60 -29.11 -4.97
CA GLY A 74 4.23 -29.57 -6.21
C GLY A 74 4.73 -31.02 -6.12
N ARG A 75 5.29 -31.41 -4.97
CA ARG A 75 5.75 -32.77 -4.66
C ARG A 75 4.61 -33.73 -4.30
N LYS A 76 3.35 -33.26 -4.23
CA LYS A 76 2.16 -34.02 -3.80
C LYS A 76 2.25 -34.60 -2.38
N ASN A 77 3.07 -34.04 -1.50
CA ASN A 77 3.30 -34.53 -0.15
C ASN A 77 2.40 -33.83 0.87
N LYS A 78 1.17 -34.31 1.00
CA LYS A 78 0.14 -33.71 1.89
C LYS A 78 0.48 -33.82 3.39
N THR A 79 1.14 -34.89 3.82
CA THR A 79 1.51 -35.11 5.23
C THR A 79 2.53 -34.09 5.71
N LYS A 80 3.47 -33.70 4.86
CA LYS A 80 4.48 -32.71 5.19
C LYS A 80 3.88 -31.29 5.29
N ILE A 81 2.81 -30.98 4.53
CA ILE A 81 2.08 -29.71 4.63
C ILE A 81 1.52 -29.52 6.05
N LYS A 82 0.93 -30.58 6.65
CA LYS A 82 0.45 -30.53 8.03
C LYS A 82 1.58 -30.24 9.02
N ASN A 83 2.71 -30.93 8.88
CA ASN A 83 3.89 -30.72 9.73
C ASN A 83 4.44 -29.28 9.60
N ILE A 84 4.45 -28.73 8.40
CA ILE A 84 4.83 -27.34 8.15
C ILE A 84 3.89 -26.41 8.92
N MET A 85 2.57 -26.61 8.83
CA MET A 85 1.58 -25.77 9.51
C MET A 85 1.73 -25.82 11.04
N ILE A 86 1.89 -27.00 11.65
CA ILE A 86 2.08 -27.13 13.10
C ILE A 86 3.32 -26.33 13.54
N LYS A 87 4.43 -26.45 12.83
CA LYS A 87 5.66 -25.75 13.17
C LYS A 87 5.59 -24.26 12.87
N ALA A 88 4.86 -23.86 11.83
CA ALA A 88 4.56 -22.46 11.53
C ALA A 88 3.74 -21.83 12.66
N PHE A 89 2.73 -22.53 13.21
CA PHE A 89 1.98 -22.05 14.36
C PHE A 89 2.85 -21.90 15.61
N ILE A 90 3.73 -22.87 15.91
CA ILE A 90 4.63 -22.77 17.06
C ILE A 90 5.57 -21.57 16.90
N TYR A 91 6.19 -21.41 15.73
CA TYR A 91 7.07 -20.28 15.41
C TYR A 91 6.32 -18.95 15.56
N SER A 92 5.17 -18.85 14.93
CA SER A 92 4.36 -17.62 14.92
C SER A 92 3.86 -17.28 16.34
N LEU A 93 3.38 -18.28 17.08
CA LEU A 93 2.88 -18.07 18.45
C LEU A 93 4.01 -17.60 19.38
N PHE A 94 5.24 -18.11 19.21
CA PHE A 94 6.40 -17.67 19.97
C PHE A 94 6.70 -16.18 19.71
N PHE A 95 6.88 -15.77 18.43
CA PHE A 95 7.22 -14.39 18.11
C PHE A 95 6.09 -13.42 18.42
N SER A 96 4.85 -13.79 18.13
CA SER A 96 3.69 -12.93 18.37
C SER A 96 3.37 -12.76 19.85
N SER A 97 3.51 -13.82 20.68
CA SER A 97 3.35 -13.73 22.14
C SER A 97 4.48 -12.92 22.78
N LEU A 98 5.72 -13.11 22.30
CA LEU A 98 6.85 -12.31 22.77
C LEU A 98 6.62 -10.81 22.47
N THR A 99 6.20 -10.49 21.25
CA THR A 99 5.92 -9.10 20.85
C THR A 99 4.71 -8.54 21.64
N CYS A 100 3.69 -9.35 21.90
CA CYS A 100 2.55 -8.98 22.73
C CYS A 100 3.02 -8.58 24.13
N LEU A 101 3.84 -9.41 24.78
CA LEU A 101 4.37 -9.12 26.12
C LEU A 101 5.23 -7.85 26.13
N ILE A 102 6.09 -7.67 25.14
CA ILE A 102 6.94 -6.47 25.01
C ILE A 102 6.06 -5.22 24.84
N LEU A 103 5.07 -5.24 23.93
CA LEU A 103 4.22 -4.08 23.70
C LEU A 103 3.29 -3.79 24.88
N PHE A 104 2.71 -4.83 25.51
CA PHE A 104 1.78 -4.67 26.61
C PHE A 104 2.46 -4.04 27.85
N ASN A 105 3.63 -4.55 28.22
CA ASN A 105 4.40 -4.00 29.35
C ASN A 105 5.11 -2.69 28.98
N GLY A 106 5.53 -2.52 27.74
CA GLY A 106 6.19 -1.31 27.23
C GLY A 106 5.23 -0.19 26.81
N ALA A 107 3.91 -0.43 26.80
CA ALA A 107 2.94 0.53 26.29
C ALA A 107 2.99 1.90 27.00
N GLU A 108 3.19 1.90 28.30
CA GLU A 108 3.34 3.13 29.09
C GLU A 108 4.64 3.87 28.74
N PHE A 109 5.76 3.16 28.70
CA PHE A 109 7.05 3.73 28.31
C PHE A 109 7.00 4.33 26.90
N ILE A 110 6.43 3.61 25.93
CA ILE A 110 6.29 4.06 24.54
C ILE A 110 5.39 5.30 24.47
N SER A 111 4.24 5.27 25.15
CA SER A 111 3.31 6.40 25.15
C SER A 111 3.90 7.66 25.77
N VAL A 112 4.58 7.55 26.91
CA VAL A 112 5.11 8.70 27.64
C VAL A 112 6.38 9.23 27.00
N ASN A 113 7.32 8.35 26.60
CA ASN A 113 8.66 8.79 26.16
C ASN A 113 8.76 8.97 24.63
N TRP A 114 8.05 8.15 23.84
CA TRP A 114 8.17 8.21 22.37
C TRP A 114 7.03 9.01 21.74
N ILE A 115 5.77 8.67 22.05
CA ILE A 115 4.60 9.40 21.52
C ILE A 115 4.44 10.74 22.24
N LYS A 116 4.80 10.77 23.55
CA LYS A 116 4.60 11.90 24.49
C LYS A 116 3.12 12.28 24.63
N ASP A 117 2.26 11.26 24.64
CA ASP A 117 0.83 11.40 24.84
C ASP A 117 0.27 10.16 25.58
N THR A 118 -0.20 10.37 26.79
CA THR A 118 -0.71 9.28 27.65
C THR A 118 -1.99 8.64 27.12
N ARG A 119 -2.71 9.31 26.22
CA ARG A 119 -3.91 8.79 25.57
C ARG A 119 -3.65 7.54 24.72
N ALA A 120 -2.40 7.27 24.33
CA ALA A 120 -1.99 6.11 23.55
C ALA A 120 -1.80 4.82 24.40
N ILE A 121 -1.72 4.90 25.73
CA ILE A 121 -1.42 3.75 26.62
C ILE A 121 -2.45 2.63 26.43
N ILE A 122 -3.73 2.92 26.64
CA ILE A 122 -4.80 1.92 26.56
C ILE A 122 -4.95 1.37 25.13
N PRO A 123 -4.99 2.22 24.08
CA PRO A 123 -4.96 1.76 22.69
C PRO A 123 -3.84 0.76 22.40
N LEU A 124 -2.59 1.03 22.81
CA LEU A 124 -1.46 0.13 22.57
C LEU A 124 -1.61 -1.20 23.31
N LYS A 125 -2.10 -1.19 24.57
CA LYS A 125 -2.35 -2.43 25.32
C LYS A 125 -3.41 -3.30 24.65
N ILE A 126 -4.49 -2.69 24.13
CA ILE A 126 -5.55 -3.42 23.40
C ILE A 126 -5.00 -4.04 22.12
N LEU A 127 -4.23 -3.27 21.34
CA LEU A 127 -3.60 -3.77 20.13
C LEU A 127 -2.59 -4.88 20.40
N ALA A 128 -1.84 -4.79 21.51
CA ALA A 128 -0.93 -5.85 21.94
C ALA A 128 -1.62 -7.21 22.08
N CYS A 129 -2.82 -7.24 22.69
CA CYS A 129 -3.59 -8.46 22.87
C CYS A 129 -4.04 -9.13 21.56
N SER A 130 -4.10 -8.38 20.46
CA SER A 130 -4.47 -8.94 19.15
C SER A 130 -3.28 -9.57 18.40
N LEU A 131 -2.04 -9.28 18.78
CA LEU A 131 -0.84 -9.75 18.07
C LEU A 131 -0.71 -11.28 17.97
N PRO A 132 -1.01 -12.09 18.99
CA PRO A 132 -1.00 -13.54 18.87
C PRO A 132 -1.96 -14.06 17.80
N PHE A 133 -3.15 -13.47 17.72
CA PHE A 133 -4.14 -13.82 16.69
C PHE A 133 -3.66 -13.42 15.31
N LEU A 134 -3.03 -12.23 15.17
CA LEU A 134 -2.46 -11.77 13.92
C LEU A 134 -1.37 -12.73 13.41
N GLY A 135 -0.50 -13.21 14.30
CA GLY A 135 0.52 -14.20 13.96
C GLY A 135 -0.09 -15.50 13.43
N ILE A 136 -1.12 -16.01 14.10
CA ILE A 136 -1.85 -17.22 13.66
C ILE A 136 -2.55 -16.97 12.31
N SER A 137 -3.20 -15.82 12.14
CA SER A 137 -3.82 -15.41 10.88
C SER A 137 -2.83 -15.41 9.73
N ALA A 138 -1.60 -14.90 9.95
CA ALA A 138 -0.54 -14.91 8.95
C ALA A 138 -0.16 -16.34 8.48
N CYS A 139 -0.20 -17.33 9.38
CA CYS A 139 0.00 -18.74 9.00
C CYS A 139 -1.11 -19.24 8.10
N PHE A 140 -2.39 -18.93 8.41
CA PHE A 140 -3.52 -19.31 7.56
C PHE A 140 -3.48 -18.66 6.19
N HIS A 141 -3.19 -17.37 6.12
CA HIS A 141 -2.98 -16.67 4.84
C HIS A 141 -1.87 -17.32 4.04
N GLY A 142 -0.72 -17.64 4.68
CA GLY A 142 0.36 -18.37 4.05
C GLY A 142 -0.08 -19.73 3.50
N TYR A 143 -0.90 -20.46 4.26
CA TYR A 143 -1.48 -21.75 3.83
C TYR A 143 -2.38 -21.58 2.59
N PHE A 144 -3.35 -20.66 2.64
CA PHE A 144 -4.28 -20.46 1.52
C PHE A 144 -3.58 -20.00 0.25
N TYR A 145 -2.58 -19.11 0.35
CA TYR A 145 -1.77 -18.71 -0.81
C TYR A 145 -0.93 -19.89 -1.35
N GLY A 146 -0.28 -20.67 -0.48
CA GLY A 146 0.51 -21.85 -0.85
C GLY A 146 -0.33 -22.93 -1.51
N MET A 147 -1.56 -23.14 -1.01
CA MET A 147 -2.57 -24.05 -1.59
C MET A 147 -3.28 -23.48 -2.83
N ARG A 148 -2.93 -22.24 -3.25
CA ARG A 148 -3.54 -21.52 -4.38
C ARG A 148 -5.05 -21.24 -4.19
N ARG A 149 -5.50 -21.11 -2.94
CA ARG A 149 -6.88 -20.83 -2.54
C ARG A 149 -7.06 -19.34 -2.20
N VAL A 150 -6.68 -18.47 -3.13
CA VAL A 150 -6.60 -17.00 -2.93
C VAL A 150 -7.94 -16.42 -2.44
N ILE A 151 -9.07 -16.91 -2.94
CA ILE A 151 -10.42 -16.45 -2.56
C ILE A 151 -10.64 -16.54 -1.04
N LYS A 152 -10.12 -17.58 -0.37
CA LYS A 152 -10.28 -17.75 1.08
C LYS A 152 -9.48 -16.72 1.87
N SER A 153 -8.30 -16.36 1.40
CA SER A 153 -7.52 -15.28 1.99
C SER A 153 -8.21 -13.93 1.80
N VAL A 154 -8.70 -13.66 0.60
CA VAL A 154 -9.41 -12.42 0.27
C VAL A 154 -10.72 -12.28 1.07
N SER A 155 -11.50 -13.35 1.22
CA SER A 155 -12.73 -13.31 2.02
C SER A 155 -12.45 -12.98 3.50
N SER A 156 -11.31 -13.46 4.02
CA SER A 156 -10.86 -13.12 5.37
C SER A 156 -10.49 -11.63 5.49
N ASP A 157 -9.78 -11.08 4.50
CA ASP A 157 -9.44 -9.65 4.47
C ASP A 157 -10.71 -8.77 4.40
N ILE A 158 -11.73 -9.19 3.63
CA ILE A 158 -13.03 -8.50 3.56
C ILE A 158 -13.74 -8.53 4.92
N ILE A 159 -13.78 -9.68 5.58
CA ILE A 159 -14.40 -9.82 6.91
C ILE A 159 -13.69 -8.93 7.93
N GLU A 160 -12.36 -8.91 7.91
CA GLU A 160 -11.56 -8.07 8.81
C GLU A 160 -11.89 -6.59 8.63
N VAL A 161 -11.82 -6.07 7.41
CA VAL A 161 -12.12 -4.67 7.12
C VAL A 161 -13.57 -4.33 7.45
N SER A 162 -14.53 -5.17 7.05
CA SER A 162 -15.96 -4.94 7.31
C SER A 162 -16.28 -4.94 8.80
N THR A 163 -15.75 -5.90 9.54
CA THR A 163 -15.96 -5.99 11.00
C THR A 163 -15.38 -4.77 11.71
N ASN A 164 -14.17 -4.35 11.35
CA ASN A 164 -13.55 -3.15 11.90
C ASN A 164 -14.44 -1.91 11.69
N MET A 165 -14.93 -1.73 10.47
CA MET A 165 -15.79 -0.59 10.10
C MET A 165 -17.12 -0.62 10.83
N ILE A 166 -17.77 -1.79 10.92
CA ILE A 166 -19.05 -1.97 11.61
C ILE A 166 -18.90 -1.63 13.09
N ILE A 167 -17.90 -2.17 13.77
CA ILE A 167 -17.68 -1.90 15.20
C ILE A 167 -17.45 -0.40 15.43
N ILE A 168 -16.53 0.21 14.67
CA ILE A 168 -16.22 1.62 14.87
C ILE A 168 -17.44 2.50 14.55
N ALA A 169 -18.13 2.26 13.43
CA ALA A 169 -19.30 3.06 13.05
C ALA A 169 -20.44 2.95 14.05
N SER A 170 -20.71 1.74 14.56
CA SER A 170 -21.81 1.50 15.52
C SER A 170 -21.61 2.19 16.87
N PHE A 171 -20.38 2.22 17.38
CA PHE A 171 -20.09 2.79 18.69
C PHE A 171 -19.52 4.21 18.65
N MET A 172 -19.28 4.77 17.46
CA MET A 172 -18.68 6.10 17.28
C MET A 172 -19.55 7.21 17.94
N SER A 173 -20.86 7.15 17.77
CA SER A 173 -21.80 8.12 18.36
C SER A 173 -21.79 8.13 19.89
N ILE A 174 -21.46 7.01 20.52
CA ILE A 174 -21.39 6.85 21.99
C ILE A 174 -20.02 7.32 22.52
N CYS A 175 -18.95 7.04 21.80
CA CYS A 175 -17.58 7.31 22.26
C CYS A 175 -17.12 8.74 21.94
N LEU A 176 -17.57 9.31 20.83
CA LEU A 176 -17.15 10.63 20.39
C LEU A 176 -17.45 11.77 21.41
N PRO A 177 -18.65 11.82 22.05
CA PRO A 177 -18.93 12.83 23.07
C PRO A 177 -18.08 12.70 24.33
N LYS A 178 -17.51 11.50 24.59
CA LYS A 178 -16.65 11.24 25.77
C LYS A 178 -15.19 11.70 25.54
N GLY A 179 -14.87 12.19 24.34
CA GLY A 179 -13.56 12.74 23.99
C GLY A 179 -12.67 11.81 23.18
N LEU A 180 -11.52 12.37 22.73
CA LEU A 180 -10.58 11.68 21.84
C LEU A 180 -10.00 10.39 22.44
N ASN A 181 -9.80 10.34 23.76
CA ASN A 181 -9.27 9.15 24.43
C ASN A 181 -10.18 7.93 24.20
N PHE A 182 -11.48 8.08 24.47
CA PHE A 182 -12.44 6.99 24.27
C PHE A 182 -12.59 6.61 22.81
N THR A 183 -12.47 7.56 21.91
CA THR A 183 -12.53 7.29 20.46
C THR A 183 -11.30 6.52 19.98
N CYS A 184 -10.09 6.84 20.46
CA CYS A 184 -8.88 6.07 20.15
C CYS A 184 -8.96 4.63 20.72
N ILE A 185 -9.52 4.47 21.90
CA ILE A 185 -9.78 3.16 22.51
C ILE A 185 -10.75 2.36 21.63
N LEU A 186 -11.88 2.96 21.19
CA LEU A 186 -12.84 2.32 20.31
C LEU A 186 -12.20 1.82 19.02
N ILE A 187 -11.38 2.67 18.37
CA ILE A 187 -10.69 2.29 17.15
C ILE A 187 -9.78 1.09 17.36
N SER A 188 -9.04 1.07 18.47
CA SER A 188 -8.16 -0.06 18.83
C SER A 188 -8.94 -1.33 19.14
N ILE A 189 -10.09 -1.23 19.80
CA ILE A 189 -11.02 -2.36 20.03
C ILE A 189 -11.53 -2.89 18.69
N GLY A 190 -12.00 -2.02 17.80
CA GLY A 190 -12.48 -2.41 16.47
C GLY A 190 -11.43 -3.17 15.68
N MET A 191 -10.20 -2.68 15.67
CA MET A 191 -9.08 -3.33 14.99
C MET A 191 -8.72 -4.69 15.63
N SER A 192 -8.64 -4.75 16.95
CA SER A 192 -8.30 -6.00 17.65
C SER A 192 -9.39 -7.06 17.48
N ALA A 193 -10.65 -6.66 17.60
CA ALA A 193 -11.78 -7.56 17.42
C ALA A 193 -11.87 -8.07 15.97
N SER A 194 -11.61 -7.22 14.98
CA SER A 194 -11.62 -7.62 13.57
C SER A 194 -10.56 -8.67 13.26
N VAL A 195 -9.34 -8.51 13.78
CA VAL A 195 -8.26 -9.50 13.65
C VAL A 195 -8.66 -10.84 14.30
N ILE A 196 -9.26 -10.82 15.49
CA ILE A 196 -9.69 -12.04 16.17
C ILE A 196 -10.78 -12.76 15.36
N ILE A 197 -11.81 -12.04 14.91
CA ILE A 197 -12.92 -12.60 14.12
C ILE A 197 -12.41 -13.16 12.78
N SER A 198 -11.54 -12.42 12.09
CA SER A 198 -10.89 -12.86 10.85
C SER A 198 -10.07 -14.13 11.07
N THR A 199 -9.32 -14.22 12.17
CA THR A 199 -8.52 -15.40 12.53
C THR A 199 -9.42 -16.62 12.81
N ILE A 200 -10.52 -16.45 13.54
CA ILE A 200 -11.49 -17.52 13.79
C ILE A 200 -12.11 -18.00 12.48
N TYR A 201 -12.47 -17.09 11.59
CA TYR A 201 -12.98 -17.44 10.26
C TYR A 201 -11.95 -18.23 9.43
N CYS A 202 -10.69 -17.79 9.39
CA CYS A 202 -9.62 -18.55 8.74
C CYS A 202 -9.44 -19.95 9.33
N TYR A 203 -9.53 -20.09 10.65
CA TYR A 203 -9.45 -21.38 11.34
C TYR A 203 -10.58 -22.32 10.91
N ILE A 204 -11.81 -21.82 10.87
CA ILE A 204 -12.98 -22.59 10.40
C ILE A 204 -12.77 -23.06 8.96
N LEU A 205 -12.35 -22.18 8.07
CA LEU A 205 -12.04 -22.53 6.68
C LEU A 205 -10.93 -23.59 6.56
N TYR A 206 -9.91 -23.48 7.40
CA TYR A 206 -8.81 -24.46 7.47
C TYR A 206 -9.28 -25.83 7.94
N LEU A 207 -10.17 -25.90 8.94
CA LEU A 207 -10.74 -27.16 9.43
C LEU A 207 -11.55 -27.89 8.34
N PHE A 208 -12.36 -27.16 7.57
CA PHE A 208 -13.13 -27.74 6.47
C PHE A 208 -12.24 -28.33 5.38
N GLU A 209 -11.12 -27.70 5.07
CA GLU A 209 -10.17 -28.25 4.09
C GLU A 209 -9.39 -29.45 4.60
N ASN A 210 -9.02 -29.41 5.86
CA ASN A 210 -8.17 -30.42 6.46
C ASN A 210 -8.86 -31.80 6.54
N LYS A 211 -10.21 -31.83 6.71
CA LYS A 211 -10.99 -33.09 6.66
C LYS A 211 -10.78 -33.86 5.36
N SER A 212 -10.58 -33.19 4.23
CA SER A 212 -10.33 -33.84 2.92
C SER A 212 -8.89 -34.32 2.75
N LEU A 213 -7.94 -33.76 3.50
CA LEU A 213 -6.52 -34.09 3.45
C LEU A 213 -6.17 -35.32 4.30
N TYR A 214 -6.95 -35.62 5.34
CA TYR A 214 -6.70 -36.70 6.28
C TYR A 214 -6.90 -38.11 5.72
N ARG A 215 -7.54 -38.26 4.58
CA ARG A 215 -7.88 -39.59 4.00
C ARG A 215 -6.73 -40.28 3.22
N SER A 216 -5.57 -39.64 3.08
CA SER A 216 -4.45 -40.19 2.31
C SER A 216 -3.17 -40.06 3.12
N SER A 217 -2.81 -41.06 3.88
CA SER A 217 -1.56 -41.11 4.63
C SER A 217 -0.73 -42.31 4.24
N SER A 218 0.52 -42.09 3.90
CA SER A 218 1.64 -42.97 4.30
C SER A 218 2.93 -42.42 3.73
N ILE A 219 3.68 -41.67 4.41
CA ILE A 219 5.13 -41.51 4.47
C ILE A 219 5.39 -40.30 5.36
N GLN A 220 5.93 -40.59 6.56
CA GLN A 220 6.26 -39.54 7.55
C GLN A 220 7.59 -38.88 7.16
N THR A 221 7.56 -37.91 6.27
CA THR A 221 8.70 -37.00 6.09
C THR A 221 8.57 -35.85 7.08
N LYS A 222 9.43 -35.83 8.11
CA LYS A 222 9.45 -34.79 9.14
C LYS A 222 10.06 -33.51 8.57
N CYS A 223 9.31 -32.42 8.53
CA CYS A 223 9.88 -31.08 8.36
C CYS A 223 10.67 -30.72 9.63
N LYS A 224 11.88 -30.23 9.56
CA LYS A 224 12.63 -29.75 10.73
C LYS A 224 12.23 -28.30 11.02
N PHE A 225 12.19 -27.89 12.28
CA PHE A 225 11.89 -26.49 12.67
C PHE A 225 12.88 -25.51 12.03
N ILE A 226 14.13 -25.94 11.90
CA ILE A 226 15.21 -25.18 11.27
C ILE A 226 14.95 -24.85 9.79
N ASP A 227 14.11 -25.63 9.09
CA ASP A 227 13.76 -25.36 7.69
C ASP A 227 12.87 -24.11 7.57
N ILE A 228 12.03 -23.86 8.58
CA ILE A 228 11.19 -22.66 8.65
C ILE A 228 12.04 -21.45 9.04
N THR A 229 12.87 -21.58 10.09
CA THR A 229 13.68 -20.45 10.59
C THR A 229 14.68 -19.96 9.56
N LYS A 230 15.32 -20.85 8.81
CA LYS A 230 16.27 -20.50 7.72
C LYS A 230 15.64 -19.64 6.63
N VAL A 231 14.35 -19.78 6.38
CA VAL A 231 13.64 -18.98 5.37
C VAL A 231 12.99 -17.74 6.01
N ALA A 232 12.38 -17.91 7.19
CA ALA A 232 11.61 -16.83 7.83
C ALA A 232 12.50 -15.68 8.33
N ILE A 233 13.63 -15.99 9.00
CA ILE A 233 14.48 -14.97 9.64
C ILE A 233 15.09 -13.98 8.64
N PRO A 234 15.69 -14.38 7.51
CA PRO A 234 16.20 -13.41 6.54
C PRO A 234 15.13 -12.49 5.97
N ILE A 235 13.92 -13.02 5.69
CA ILE A 235 12.79 -12.23 5.21
C ILE A 235 12.31 -11.25 6.29
N ALA A 236 12.22 -11.72 7.54
CA ALA A 236 11.82 -10.92 8.68
C ALA A 236 12.79 -9.75 8.93
N TRP A 237 14.09 -10.02 8.87
CA TRP A 237 15.12 -9.03 9.15
C TRP A 237 15.02 -7.78 8.25
N SER A 238 14.86 -7.99 6.94
CA SER A 238 14.64 -6.89 5.99
C SER A 238 13.38 -6.08 6.33
N SER A 239 12.29 -6.77 6.69
CA SER A 239 11.03 -6.13 7.06
C SER A 239 11.15 -5.34 8.38
N TYR A 240 11.90 -5.86 9.35
CA TYR A 240 12.14 -5.21 10.65
C TYR A 240 12.87 -3.88 10.48
N ILE A 241 13.95 -3.87 9.69
CA ILE A 241 14.72 -2.65 9.43
C ILE A 241 13.84 -1.60 8.76
N ASN A 242 13.14 -1.97 7.69
CA ASN A 242 12.29 -1.04 6.95
C ASN A 242 11.15 -0.48 7.82
N THR A 243 10.46 -1.33 8.56
CA THR A 243 9.33 -0.89 9.40
C THR A 243 9.82 -0.09 10.61
N GLY A 244 10.94 -0.50 11.22
CA GLY A 244 11.55 0.22 12.33
C GLY A 244 11.96 1.64 11.95
N LEU A 245 12.64 1.82 10.81
CA LEU A 245 13.04 3.14 10.33
C LEU A 245 11.84 4.04 10.04
N ARG A 246 10.77 3.49 9.43
CA ARG A 246 9.51 4.23 9.19
C ARG A 246 8.85 4.64 10.51
N THR A 247 8.85 3.76 11.51
CA THR A 247 8.29 4.09 12.83
C THR A 247 9.10 5.19 13.51
N ILE A 248 10.44 5.15 13.41
CA ILE A 248 11.31 6.22 13.92
C ILE A 248 11.00 7.54 13.18
N GLU A 249 10.90 7.53 11.85
CA GLU A 249 10.49 8.70 11.05
C GLU A 249 9.18 9.30 11.59
N ASP A 250 8.14 8.47 11.74
CA ASP A 250 6.81 8.93 12.16
C ASP A 250 6.81 9.50 13.60
N LEU A 251 7.58 8.91 14.51
CA LEU A 251 7.71 9.38 15.90
C LEU A 251 8.52 10.68 16.02
N LEU A 252 9.55 10.84 15.18
CA LEU A 252 10.41 12.02 15.21
C LEU A 252 9.70 13.28 14.70
N ILE A 253 8.78 13.18 13.76
CA ILE A 253 8.10 14.35 13.17
C ILE A 253 7.36 15.19 14.21
N PRO A 254 6.42 14.66 15.02
CA PRO A 254 5.75 15.44 16.04
C PRO A 254 6.72 15.96 17.14
N ASP A 255 7.77 15.18 17.46
CA ASP A 255 8.80 15.63 18.41
C ASP A 255 9.57 16.84 17.89
N ALA A 256 9.98 16.80 16.63
CA ALA A 256 10.66 17.90 15.96
C ALA A 256 9.78 19.16 15.83
N LEU A 257 8.46 18.99 15.58
CA LEU A 257 7.50 20.09 15.57
C LEU A 257 7.32 20.72 16.96
N ARG A 258 7.37 19.93 18.03
CA ARG A 258 7.37 20.46 19.41
C ARG A 258 8.63 21.26 19.70
N LYS A 259 9.80 20.82 19.22
CA LYS A 259 11.06 21.57 19.34
C LYS A 259 11.04 22.91 18.59
N TYR A 260 10.26 23.01 17.51
CA TYR A 260 10.00 24.27 16.82
C TYR A 260 9.15 25.26 17.65
N GLY A 261 8.50 24.80 18.73
CA GLY A 261 7.64 25.61 19.58
C GLY A 261 6.13 25.33 19.45
N SER A 262 5.74 24.32 18.67
CA SER A 262 4.35 23.91 18.57
C SER A 262 3.88 23.19 19.83
N SER A 263 2.63 23.40 20.25
CA SER A 263 2.02 22.61 21.32
C SER A 263 1.90 21.14 20.91
N THR A 264 1.69 20.24 21.86
CA THR A 264 1.50 18.80 21.57
C THR A 264 0.29 18.58 20.65
N SER A 265 -0.83 19.28 20.91
CA SER A 265 -2.04 19.19 20.08
C SER A 265 -1.78 19.68 18.65
N THR A 266 -1.12 20.84 18.49
CA THR A 266 -0.79 21.39 17.16
C THR A 266 0.17 20.50 16.39
N SER A 267 1.19 19.94 17.06
CA SER A 267 2.15 19.02 16.44
C SER A 267 1.47 17.74 15.93
N LEU A 268 0.58 17.18 16.73
CA LEU A 268 -0.24 16.04 16.32
C LEU A 268 -1.19 16.40 15.19
N ALA A 269 -1.80 17.59 15.23
CA ALA A 269 -2.71 18.04 14.18
C ALA A 269 -1.99 18.21 12.83
N ILE A 270 -0.81 18.85 12.80
CA ILE A 270 0.01 18.98 11.58
C ILE A 270 0.40 17.62 11.03
N PHE A 271 0.87 16.72 11.89
CA PHE A 271 1.23 15.35 11.50
C PHE A 271 0.01 14.59 10.96
N GLY A 272 -1.13 14.70 11.64
CA GLY A 272 -2.40 14.09 11.26
C GLY A 272 -2.94 14.61 9.93
N MET A 273 -2.88 15.93 9.70
CA MET A 273 -3.28 16.52 8.42
C MET A 273 -2.44 15.97 7.27
N ILE A 274 -1.12 15.91 7.41
CA ILE A 274 -0.24 15.48 6.31
C ILE A 274 -0.27 13.95 6.16
N LYS A 275 0.11 13.18 7.19
CA LYS A 275 0.24 11.70 7.12
C LYS A 275 -1.10 10.97 7.21
N GLY A 276 -2.06 11.52 7.94
CA GLY A 276 -3.36 10.88 8.17
C GLY A 276 -4.45 11.23 7.16
N MET A 277 -4.43 12.44 6.59
CA MET A 277 -5.50 12.93 5.72
C MET A 277 -5.02 13.18 4.29
N VAL A 278 -4.00 14.03 4.07
CA VAL A 278 -3.57 14.44 2.72
C VAL A 278 -2.89 13.31 1.96
N LEU A 279 -1.82 12.72 2.50
CA LEU A 279 -1.06 11.67 1.79
C LEU A 279 -1.91 10.46 1.39
N PRO A 280 -2.85 9.94 2.21
CA PRO A 280 -3.73 8.85 1.80
C PRO A 280 -4.60 9.18 0.59
N ILE A 281 -5.10 10.40 0.49
CA ILE A 281 -5.90 10.84 -0.66
C ILE A 281 -5.03 11.01 -1.90
N LEU A 282 -3.85 11.63 -1.77
CA LEU A 282 -2.93 11.80 -2.89
C LEU A 282 -2.44 10.44 -3.43
N THR A 283 -2.27 9.45 -2.56
CA THR A 283 -1.83 8.10 -2.95
C THR A 283 -2.98 7.17 -3.36
N PHE A 284 -4.23 7.55 -3.14
CA PHE A 284 -5.40 6.73 -3.46
C PHE A 284 -5.42 6.24 -4.93
N PRO A 285 -5.22 7.09 -5.97
CA PRO A 285 -5.20 6.61 -7.35
C PRO A 285 -4.09 5.59 -7.64
N SER A 286 -3.01 5.56 -6.84
CA SER A 286 -1.93 4.58 -7.01
C SER A 286 -2.33 3.13 -6.68
N ILE A 287 -3.46 2.92 -6.01
CA ILE A 287 -4.02 1.58 -5.77
C ILE A 287 -4.30 0.89 -7.13
N PHE A 288 -4.76 1.65 -8.11
CA PHE A 288 -4.96 1.18 -9.48
C PHE A 288 -3.64 0.67 -10.08
N LEU A 289 -2.57 1.45 -9.92
CA LEU A 289 -1.24 1.10 -10.42
C LEU A 289 -0.64 -0.12 -9.72
N ALA A 290 -0.88 -0.27 -8.42
CA ALA A 290 -0.44 -1.44 -7.67
C ALA A 290 -1.08 -2.73 -8.21
N SER A 291 -2.36 -2.67 -8.50
CA SER A 291 -3.10 -3.80 -9.07
C SER A 291 -2.61 -4.15 -10.48
N PHE A 292 -2.33 -3.14 -11.28
CA PHE A 292 -1.76 -3.29 -12.61
C PHE A 292 -0.34 -3.89 -12.56
N SER A 293 0.47 -3.48 -11.59
CA SER A 293 1.83 -4.01 -11.38
C SER A 293 1.83 -5.52 -11.10
N THR A 294 0.85 -6.03 -10.37
CA THR A 294 0.77 -7.47 -10.05
C THR A 294 0.61 -8.35 -11.29
N LEU A 295 0.06 -7.81 -12.38
CA LEU A 295 -0.09 -8.50 -13.66
C LEU A 295 1.17 -8.41 -14.51
N ILE A 296 1.89 -7.30 -14.46
CA ILE A 296 2.99 -6.97 -15.37
C ILE A 296 4.35 -7.45 -14.82
N ILE A 297 4.56 -7.40 -13.50
CA ILE A 297 5.82 -7.82 -12.89
C ILE A 297 6.23 -9.26 -13.29
N PRO A 298 5.34 -10.27 -13.29
CA PRO A 298 5.66 -11.60 -13.77
C PRO A 298 6.06 -11.64 -15.24
N GLU A 299 5.44 -10.83 -16.11
CA GLU A 299 5.77 -10.76 -17.54
C GLU A 299 7.15 -10.16 -17.78
N ILE A 300 7.52 -9.12 -17.02
CA ILE A 300 8.88 -8.57 -17.04
C ILE A 300 9.90 -9.62 -16.60
N ALA A 301 9.63 -10.34 -15.50
CA ALA A 301 10.52 -11.36 -14.97
C ALA A 301 10.71 -12.53 -15.96
N GLU A 302 9.63 -13.01 -16.60
CA GLU A 302 9.69 -14.04 -17.64
C GLU A 302 10.52 -13.56 -18.84
N SER A 303 10.28 -12.34 -19.33
CA SER A 303 11.01 -11.76 -20.46
C SER A 303 12.50 -11.55 -20.12
N ASN A 304 12.81 -11.19 -18.87
CA ASN A 304 14.18 -11.06 -18.39
C ASN A 304 14.90 -12.42 -18.34
N ALA A 305 14.23 -13.44 -17.80
CA ALA A 305 14.77 -14.81 -17.74
C ALA A 305 15.06 -15.40 -19.14
N LEU A 306 14.27 -15.00 -20.14
CA LEU A 306 14.46 -15.38 -21.55
C LEU A 306 15.44 -14.47 -22.30
N ASN A 307 16.11 -13.51 -21.62
CA ASN A 307 17.02 -12.52 -22.21
C ASN A 307 16.39 -11.66 -23.34
N GLN A 308 15.06 -11.48 -23.32
CA GLN A 308 14.32 -10.72 -24.33
C GLN A 308 14.30 -9.20 -23.99
N ARG A 309 15.46 -8.56 -24.04
CA ARG A 309 15.62 -7.13 -23.65
C ARG A 309 14.67 -6.17 -24.39
N LYS A 310 14.42 -6.41 -25.68
CA LYS A 310 13.48 -5.57 -26.45
C LYS A 310 12.05 -5.65 -25.90
N ARG A 311 11.61 -6.85 -25.51
CA ARG A 311 10.30 -7.07 -24.89
C ARG A 311 10.20 -6.42 -23.53
N VAL A 312 11.22 -6.54 -22.68
CA VAL A 312 11.31 -5.85 -21.39
C VAL A 312 11.14 -4.33 -21.57
N ASN A 313 11.93 -3.74 -22.50
CA ASN A 313 11.85 -2.31 -22.75
C ASN A 313 10.48 -1.87 -23.30
N TYR A 314 9.86 -2.66 -24.17
CA TYR A 314 8.52 -2.39 -24.68
C TYR A 314 7.48 -2.37 -23.56
N ILE A 315 7.47 -3.39 -22.70
CA ILE A 315 6.55 -3.48 -21.55
C ILE A 315 6.78 -2.29 -20.62
N LEU A 316 8.01 -1.99 -20.25
CA LEU A 316 8.35 -0.87 -19.38
C LEU A 316 7.92 0.46 -19.96
N ASN A 317 8.14 0.70 -21.26
CA ASN A 317 7.67 1.92 -21.95
C ASN A 317 6.15 2.11 -21.80
N LYS A 318 5.37 1.04 -22.00
CA LYS A 318 3.91 1.10 -21.86
C LYS A 318 3.51 1.37 -20.40
N VAL A 319 4.13 0.66 -19.47
CA VAL A 319 3.85 0.81 -18.03
C VAL A 319 4.16 2.22 -17.54
N PHE A 320 5.32 2.77 -17.91
CA PHE A 320 5.70 4.14 -17.55
C PHE A 320 4.74 5.17 -18.14
N LYS A 321 4.39 5.02 -19.41
CA LYS A 321 3.45 5.89 -20.10
C LYS A 321 2.10 5.95 -19.38
N PHE A 322 1.50 4.79 -19.08
CA PHE A 322 0.22 4.72 -18.37
C PHE A 322 0.32 5.24 -16.94
N THR A 323 1.40 4.90 -16.24
CA THR A 323 1.65 5.40 -14.87
C THR A 323 1.68 6.92 -14.85
N LEU A 324 2.42 7.53 -15.77
CA LEU A 324 2.55 8.98 -15.85
C LEU A 324 1.23 9.65 -16.26
N PHE A 325 0.45 9.06 -17.14
CA PHE A 325 -0.87 9.60 -17.50
C PHE A 325 -1.80 9.67 -16.29
N ILE A 326 -1.85 8.61 -15.49
CA ILE A 326 -2.64 8.59 -14.25
C ILE A 326 -2.06 9.54 -13.21
N ALA A 327 -0.74 9.60 -13.09
CA ALA A 327 -0.07 10.45 -12.11
C ALA A 327 -0.24 11.95 -12.42
N VAL A 328 -0.08 12.34 -13.70
CA VAL A 328 -0.27 13.73 -14.14
C VAL A 328 -1.74 14.13 -14.04
N PHE A 329 -2.66 13.23 -14.40
CA PHE A 329 -4.10 13.46 -14.18
C PHE A 329 -4.39 13.72 -12.71
N ALA A 330 -3.94 12.85 -11.81
CA ALA A 330 -4.18 13.01 -10.37
C ALA A 330 -3.52 14.28 -9.83
N SER A 331 -2.27 14.55 -10.21
CA SER A 331 -1.55 15.77 -9.79
C SER A 331 -2.27 17.03 -10.23
N GLY A 332 -2.66 17.14 -11.50
CA GLY A 332 -3.38 18.30 -12.03
C GLY A 332 -4.75 18.49 -11.36
N LEU A 333 -5.48 17.40 -11.17
CA LEU A 333 -6.77 17.42 -10.47
C LEU A 333 -6.61 17.92 -9.03
N PHE A 334 -5.66 17.37 -8.27
CA PHE A 334 -5.42 17.78 -6.88
C PHE A 334 -4.85 19.20 -6.76
N ILE A 335 -4.17 19.73 -7.78
CA ILE A 335 -3.73 21.14 -7.79
C ILE A 335 -4.91 22.07 -8.02
N ILE A 336 -5.76 21.80 -9.02
CA ILE A 336 -6.79 22.72 -9.49
C ILE A 336 -8.06 22.63 -8.64
N TYR A 337 -8.42 21.44 -8.17
CA TYR A 337 -9.60 21.19 -7.30
C TYR A 337 -9.23 21.03 -5.82
N SER A 338 -8.05 21.48 -5.41
CA SER A 338 -7.56 21.33 -4.04
C SER A 338 -8.49 21.89 -2.97
N ASN A 339 -9.04 23.08 -3.18
CA ASN A 339 -9.91 23.74 -2.22
C ASN A 339 -11.27 23.03 -2.12
N GLU A 340 -11.86 22.71 -3.26
CA GLU A 340 -13.13 21.99 -3.35
C GLU A 340 -13.02 20.60 -2.71
N LEU A 341 -11.92 19.90 -2.95
CA LEU A 341 -11.65 18.60 -2.32
C LEU A 341 -11.37 18.72 -0.83
N GLY A 342 -10.62 19.73 -0.41
CA GLY A 342 -10.36 19.98 1.01
C GLY A 342 -11.62 20.29 1.80
N LEU A 343 -12.51 21.11 1.24
CA LEU A 343 -13.81 21.45 1.83
C LEU A 343 -14.80 20.27 1.74
N GLY A 344 -14.89 19.63 0.58
CA GLY A 344 -15.85 18.53 0.34
C GLY A 344 -15.52 17.26 1.15
N LEU A 345 -14.25 16.88 1.26
CA LEU A 345 -13.85 15.67 1.96
C LEU A 345 -13.62 15.89 3.45
N TYR A 346 -13.02 17.03 3.84
CA TYR A 346 -12.53 17.25 5.21
C TYR A 346 -13.05 18.51 5.87
N LYS A 347 -13.89 19.29 5.19
CA LYS A 347 -14.45 20.58 5.66
C LYS A 347 -13.35 21.56 6.11
N SER A 348 -12.18 21.51 5.46
CA SER A 348 -11.00 22.29 5.84
C SER A 348 -10.26 22.85 4.63
N THR A 349 -10.12 24.18 4.60
CA THR A 349 -9.31 24.89 3.59
C THR A 349 -7.81 24.62 3.75
N GLN A 350 -7.33 24.44 4.98
CA GLN A 350 -5.92 24.14 5.25
C GLN A 350 -5.50 22.83 4.60
N ILE A 351 -6.36 21.80 4.64
CA ILE A 351 -6.11 20.52 3.99
C ILE A 351 -6.07 20.70 2.46
N GLY A 352 -6.93 21.54 1.90
CA GLY A 352 -6.88 21.89 0.48
C GLY A 352 -5.54 22.53 0.08
N VAL A 353 -5.05 23.49 0.85
CA VAL A 353 -3.74 24.11 0.61
C VAL A 353 -2.61 23.09 0.68
N LEU A 354 -2.60 22.19 1.66
CA LEU A 354 -1.61 21.13 1.77
C LEU A 354 -1.69 20.13 0.61
N MET A 355 -2.90 19.79 0.14
CA MET A 355 -3.09 18.97 -1.06
C MET A 355 -2.46 19.64 -2.27
N LYS A 356 -2.71 20.94 -2.49
CA LYS A 356 -2.15 21.71 -3.60
C LYS A 356 -0.62 21.70 -3.59
N ILE A 357 -0.03 21.91 -2.41
CA ILE A 357 1.43 21.95 -2.25
C ILE A 357 2.06 20.58 -2.49
N LEU A 358 1.43 19.51 -1.99
CA LEU A 358 2.00 18.16 -2.07
C LEU A 358 1.65 17.41 -3.37
N ALA A 359 0.64 17.85 -4.14
CA ALA A 359 0.23 17.20 -5.38
C ALA A 359 1.34 17.08 -6.44
N PRO A 360 2.31 18.01 -6.60
CA PRO A 360 3.44 17.84 -7.51
C PRO A 360 4.34 16.63 -7.21
N LEU A 361 4.26 16.05 -6.01
CA LEU A 361 4.98 14.82 -5.66
C LEU A 361 4.36 13.56 -6.27
N ILE A 362 3.09 13.60 -6.68
CA ILE A 362 2.34 12.42 -7.14
C ILE A 362 3.05 11.68 -8.27
N PRO A 363 3.54 12.33 -9.35
CA PRO A 363 4.24 11.63 -10.43
C PRO A 363 5.45 10.83 -9.93
N PHE A 364 6.22 11.38 -9.01
CA PHE A 364 7.39 10.72 -8.43
C PHE A 364 6.99 9.55 -7.52
N MET A 365 5.98 9.74 -6.66
CA MET A 365 5.47 8.68 -5.78
C MET A 365 4.90 7.48 -6.55
N TYR A 366 4.20 7.74 -7.67
CA TYR A 366 3.61 6.69 -8.47
C TYR A 366 4.65 5.95 -9.30
N LEU A 367 5.60 6.70 -9.89
CA LEU A 367 6.73 6.11 -10.61
C LEU A 367 7.59 5.26 -9.69
N ASP A 368 7.95 5.75 -8.51
CA ASP A 368 8.78 5.03 -7.55
C ASP A 368 8.22 3.63 -7.25
N ARG A 369 6.90 3.55 -7.00
CA ARG A 369 6.22 2.28 -6.74
C ARG A 369 6.31 1.29 -7.91
N ILE A 370 6.19 1.77 -9.15
CA ILE A 370 6.28 0.94 -10.36
C ILE A 370 7.73 0.54 -10.65
N VAL A 371 8.65 1.48 -10.46
CA VAL A 371 10.09 1.26 -10.66
C VAL A 371 10.61 0.20 -9.69
N ASP A 372 10.24 0.27 -8.41
CA ASP A 372 10.61 -0.73 -7.42
C ASP A 372 10.14 -2.14 -7.80
N GLY A 373 8.88 -2.26 -8.24
CA GLY A 373 8.34 -3.53 -8.75
C GLY A 373 9.10 -4.04 -9.97
N SER A 374 9.42 -3.14 -10.90
CA SER A 374 10.17 -3.48 -12.13
C SER A 374 11.61 -3.88 -11.83
N LEU A 375 12.31 -3.16 -10.94
CA LEU A 375 13.66 -3.51 -10.50
C LEU A 375 13.70 -4.88 -9.82
N ASN A 376 12.70 -5.20 -9.00
CA ASN A 376 12.58 -6.51 -8.38
C ASN A 376 12.39 -7.63 -9.41
N ALA A 377 11.61 -7.39 -10.47
CA ALA A 377 11.43 -8.33 -11.59
C ALA A 377 12.71 -8.49 -12.45
N LEU A 378 13.60 -7.51 -12.42
CA LEU A 378 14.89 -7.52 -13.13
C LEU A 378 16.07 -7.99 -12.25
N ASP A 379 15.79 -8.68 -11.15
CA ASP A 379 16.79 -9.18 -10.18
C ASP A 379 17.64 -8.08 -9.52
N GLN A 380 17.11 -6.83 -9.45
CA GLN A 380 17.76 -5.68 -8.83
C GLN A 380 17.26 -5.37 -7.40
N GLN A 381 16.74 -6.36 -6.68
CA GLN A 381 16.17 -6.22 -5.34
C GLN A 381 17.13 -5.55 -4.34
N MET A 382 18.42 -5.88 -4.43
CA MET A 382 19.44 -5.29 -3.55
C MET A 382 19.62 -3.79 -3.80
N SER A 383 19.46 -3.34 -5.05
CA SER A 383 19.50 -1.91 -5.38
C SER A 383 18.32 -1.15 -4.78
N THR A 384 17.11 -1.71 -4.91
CA THR A 384 15.89 -1.13 -4.31
C THR A 384 16.01 -1.04 -2.79
N LEU A 385 16.47 -2.10 -2.12
CA LEU A 385 16.69 -2.07 -0.67
C LEU A 385 17.69 -1.00 -0.25
N ARG A 386 18.79 -0.85 -0.99
CA ARG A 386 19.82 0.17 -0.72
C ARG A 386 19.26 1.59 -0.87
N TYR A 387 18.49 1.86 -1.91
CA TYR A 387 17.94 3.20 -2.16
C TYR A 387 16.87 3.56 -1.12
N ASN A 388 16.00 2.63 -0.78
CA ASN A 388 15.03 2.82 0.30
C ASN A 388 15.70 3.08 1.64
N PHE A 389 16.82 2.42 1.93
CA PHE A 389 17.60 2.66 3.15
C PHE A 389 18.26 4.05 3.15
N ILE A 390 18.84 4.47 2.03
CA ILE A 390 19.41 5.82 1.87
C ILE A 390 18.31 6.88 2.05
N ASP A 391 17.15 6.72 1.42
CA ASP A 391 16.02 7.64 1.57
C ASP A 391 15.58 7.78 3.03
N MET A 392 15.43 6.65 3.74
CA MET A 392 15.01 6.67 5.15
C MET A 392 16.01 7.38 6.05
N ILE A 393 17.31 7.13 5.87
CA ILE A 393 18.35 7.83 6.64
C ILE A 393 18.33 9.33 6.31
N LEU A 394 18.23 9.68 5.03
CA LEU A 394 18.15 11.07 4.60
C LEU A 394 16.95 11.78 5.23
N ARG A 395 15.75 11.16 5.20
CA ARG A 395 14.54 11.70 5.83
C ARG A 395 14.70 11.91 7.32
N ILE A 396 15.21 10.91 8.05
CA ILE A 396 15.43 11.00 9.50
C ILE A 396 16.40 12.13 9.81
N THR A 397 17.47 12.24 9.04
CA THR A 397 18.47 13.32 9.21
C THR A 397 17.84 14.70 8.96
N LEU A 398 17.09 14.85 7.87
CA LEU A 398 16.42 16.11 7.55
C LEU A 398 15.32 16.45 8.57
N ILE A 399 14.56 15.48 9.08
CA ILE A 399 13.57 15.70 10.14
C ILE A 399 14.26 16.28 11.37
N TYR A 400 15.39 15.70 11.78
CA TYR A 400 16.11 16.13 12.99
C TYR A 400 16.64 17.56 12.89
N PHE A 401 17.16 17.98 11.74
CA PHE A 401 17.77 19.30 11.57
C PHE A 401 16.78 20.35 11.04
N LEU A 402 15.86 20.01 10.16
CA LEU A 402 15.10 20.99 9.40
C LEU A 402 13.75 21.34 10.04
N ILE A 403 13.04 20.35 10.60
CA ILE A 403 11.72 20.57 11.20
C ILE A 403 11.82 21.45 12.47
N PRO A 404 12.80 21.29 13.37
CA PRO A 404 12.94 22.17 14.53
C PRO A 404 13.19 23.65 14.19
N VAL A 405 13.70 23.94 12.98
CA VAL A 405 14.00 25.30 12.52
C VAL A 405 12.86 25.89 11.69
N LYS A 406 12.19 25.08 10.84
CA LYS A 406 11.20 25.54 9.86
C LYS A 406 9.78 25.03 10.10
N GLY A 407 9.54 24.23 11.14
CA GLY A 407 8.21 23.73 11.45
C GLY A 407 7.57 22.93 10.30
N ILE A 408 6.32 23.28 9.93
CA ILE A 408 5.58 22.62 8.86
C ILE A 408 6.23 22.74 7.48
N GLU A 409 6.88 23.86 7.18
CA GLU A 409 7.63 24.03 5.93
C GLU A 409 8.80 23.06 5.86
N GLY A 410 9.51 22.87 6.98
CA GLY A 410 10.57 21.87 7.13
C GLY A 410 10.03 20.46 6.83
N PHE A 411 8.86 20.13 7.35
CA PHE A 411 8.23 18.82 7.07
C PHE A 411 7.88 18.65 5.59
N ILE A 412 7.33 19.67 4.94
CA ILE A 412 7.06 19.65 3.49
C ILE A 412 8.37 19.45 2.70
N ILE A 413 9.45 20.17 3.04
CA ILE A 413 10.75 20.03 2.36
C ILE A 413 11.30 18.60 2.53
N VAL A 414 11.19 18.00 3.71
CA VAL A 414 11.59 16.60 3.95
C VAL A 414 10.85 15.65 3.00
N LEU A 415 9.53 15.82 2.87
CA LEU A 415 8.73 14.99 1.96
C LEU A 415 9.16 15.16 0.51
N PHE A 416 9.38 16.40 0.05
CA PHE A 416 9.86 16.66 -1.31
C PHE A 416 11.23 16.05 -1.54
N THR A 417 12.20 16.35 -0.69
CA THR A 417 13.58 15.90 -0.86
C THR A 417 13.67 14.38 -0.85
N GLY A 418 13.06 13.71 0.15
CA GLY A 418 13.09 12.26 0.23
C GLY A 418 12.43 11.61 -0.99
N THR A 419 11.23 12.05 -1.37
CA THR A 419 10.52 11.47 -2.53
C THR A 419 11.29 11.68 -3.83
N LEU A 420 11.85 12.87 -4.06
CA LEU A 420 12.63 13.16 -5.27
C LEU A 420 13.94 12.36 -5.31
N VAL A 421 14.67 12.27 -4.21
CA VAL A 421 15.92 11.50 -4.15
C VAL A 421 15.67 10.02 -4.39
N ASN A 422 14.69 9.42 -3.69
CA ASN A 422 14.37 7.99 -3.86
C ASN A 422 13.94 7.67 -5.29
N ALA A 423 12.98 8.43 -5.84
CA ALA A 423 12.52 8.25 -7.20
C ALA A 423 13.66 8.42 -8.22
N SER A 424 14.53 9.44 -8.05
CA SER A 424 15.66 9.69 -8.95
C SER A 424 16.68 8.56 -8.93
N LEU A 425 17.02 8.01 -7.75
CA LEU A 425 17.95 6.89 -7.61
C LEU A 425 17.38 5.62 -8.26
N SER A 426 16.13 5.29 -7.97
CA SER A 426 15.44 4.11 -8.51
C SER A 426 15.27 4.20 -10.03
N ILE A 427 14.81 5.35 -10.55
CA ILE A 427 14.65 5.60 -12.00
C ILE A 427 16.01 5.52 -12.71
N ASN A 428 17.05 6.17 -12.20
CA ASN A 428 18.40 6.14 -12.79
C ASN A 428 18.94 4.69 -12.89
N ARG A 429 18.71 3.88 -11.83
CA ARG A 429 19.10 2.47 -11.86
C ARG A 429 18.35 1.69 -12.94
N LEU A 430 17.03 1.88 -13.03
CA LEU A 430 16.22 1.21 -14.05
C LEU A 430 16.67 1.59 -15.47
N LEU A 431 16.89 2.88 -15.73
CA LEU A 431 17.39 3.36 -17.02
C LEU A 431 18.75 2.76 -17.40
N LYS A 432 19.67 2.60 -16.41
CA LYS A 432 20.97 1.96 -16.64
C LYS A 432 20.85 0.48 -16.97
N VAL A 433 19.91 -0.23 -16.36
CA VAL A 433 19.72 -1.69 -16.56
C VAL A 433 19.01 -1.95 -17.89
N THR A 434 18.03 -1.12 -18.26
CA THR A 434 17.14 -1.37 -19.40
C THR A 434 17.49 -0.57 -20.65
N LYS A 435 18.25 0.52 -20.52
CA LYS A 435 18.51 1.50 -21.59
C LYS A 435 17.22 2.10 -22.19
N LEU A 436 16.22 2.29 -21.34
CA LEU A 436 14.92 2.84 -21.72
C LEU A 436 15.07 4.33 -22.04
N GLU A 437 14.47 4.80 -23.13
CA GLU A 437 14.44 6.23 -23.47
C GLU A 437 13.23 6.90 -22.83
N PHE A 438 13.48 7.90 -22.00
CA PHE A 438 12.43 8.64 -21.33
C PHE A 438 11.89 9.77 -22.21
N LYS A 439 10.61 9.68 -22.63
CA LYS A 439 9.97 10.68 -23.51
C LYS A 439 9.21 11.73 -22.68
N LEU A 440 9.93 12.70 -22.14
CA LEU A 440 9.40 13.72 -21.23
C LEU A 440 8.23 14.51 -21.83
N ILE A 441 8.33 14.90 -23.11
CA ILE A 441 7.28 15.67 -23.79
C ILE A 441 5.99 14.87 -23.89
N ASP A 442 6.06 13.63 -24.37
CA ASP A 442 4.87 12.81 -24.62
C ASP A 442 4.24 12.26 -23.33
N TRP A 443 5.04 12.05 -22.28
CA TRP A 443 4.59 11.38 -21.08
C TRP A 443 4.22 12.35 -19.93
N ILE A 444 4.74 13.59 -19.94
CA ILE A 444 4.51 14.58 -18.88
C ILE A 444 3.92 15.88 -19.44
N ILE A 445 4.58 16.50 -20.43
CA ILE A 445 4.20 17.86 -20.87
C ILE A 445 2.84 17.84 -21.56
N LYS A 446 2.64 16.98 -22.57
CA LYS A 446 1.34 16.88 -23.27
C LYS A 446 0.19 16.52 -22.30
N PRO A 447 0.29 15.47 -21.46
CA PRO A 447 -0.72 15.18 -20.45
C PRO A 447 -0.94 16.34 -19.47
N GLY A 448 0.11 17.06 -19.09
CA GLY A 448 0.02 18.26 -18.24
C GLY A 448 -0.83 19.37 -18.85
N ILE A 449 -0.65 19.64 -20.13
CA ILE A 449 -1.47 20.59 -20.88
C ILE A 449 -2.92 20.07 -20.97
N CYS A 450 -3.10 18.80 -21.30
CA CYS A 450 -4.44 18.20 -21.41
C CYS A 450 -5.23 18.30 -20.10
N ILE A 451 -4.62 17.98 -18.95
CA ILE A 451 -5.36 18.05 -17.66
C ILE A 451 -5.67 19.49 -17.28
N THR A 452 -4.77 20.42 -17.54
CA THR A 452 -5.02 21.84 -17.27
C THR A 452 -6.21 22.35 -18.08
N ILE A 453 -6.23 22.10 -19.38
CA ILE A 453 -7.35 22.47 -20.27
C ILE A 453 -8.64 21.80 -19.79
N SER A 454 -8.61 20.48 -19.49
CA SER A 454 -9.79 19.74 -19.03
C SER A 454 -10.40 20.33 -17.77
N CYS A 455 -9.57 20.66 -16.79
CA CYS A 455 -10.07 21.21 -15.51
C CYS A 455 -10.67 22.62 -15.69
N TYR A 456 -9.98 23.51 -16.39
CA TYR A 456 -10.50 24.88 -16.61
C TYR A 456 -11.73 24.88 -17.51
N PHE A 457 -11.76 24.07 -18.56
CA PHE A 457 -12.93 23.93 -19.43
C PHE A 457 -14.14 23.39 -18.67
N THR A 458 -13.95 22.38 -17.83
CA THR A 458 -15.03 21.84 -16.99
C THR A 458 -15.55 22.89 -16.02
N LYS A 459 -14.68 23.61 -15.30
CA LYS A 459 -15.11 24.70 -14.41
C LYS A 459 -15.89 25.79 -15.17
N TRP A 460 -15.44 26.18 -16.35
CA TRP A 460 -16.14 27.13 -17.20
C TRP A 460 -17.51 26.61 -17.62
N LEU A 461 -17.60 25.35 -18.07
CA LEU A 461 -18.85 24.71 -18.52
C LEU A 461 -19.89 24.65 -17.39
N PHE A 462 -19.49 24.23 -16.18
CA PHE A 462 -20.40 24.12 -15.04
C PHE A 462 -20.86 25.50 -14.54
N ASN A 463 -19.99 26.50 -14.58
CA ASN A 463 -20.36 27.88 -14.29
C ASN A 463 -21.37 28.43 -15.32
N LEU A 464 -21.17 28.12 -16.61
CA LEU A 464 -22.09 28.56 -17.68
C LEU A 464 -23.48 27.91 -17.53
N LEU A 465 -23.53 26.63 -17.16
CA LEU A 465 -24.78 25.89 -16.99
C LEU A 465 -25.51 26.20 -15.68
N ALA A 466 -24.91 27.01 -14.81
CA ALA A 466 -25.43 27.35 -13.45
C ALA A 466 -25.87 26.08 -12.66
N VAL A 467 -25.28 24.94 -12.96
CA VAL A 467 -25.57 23.68 -12.26
C VAL A 467 -24.86 23.73 -10.92
N ASN A 468 -25.62 23.56 -9.82
CA ASN A 468 -25.02 23.32 -8.51
C ASN A 468 -24.14 22.06 -8.59
N SER A 469 -22.84 22.27 -8.71
CA SER A 469 -21.90 21.23 -9.09
C SER A 469 -21.73 20.20 -7.98
N LEU A 470 -22.11 18.96 -8.28
CA LEU A 470 -21.67 17.80 -7.50
C LEU A 470 -20.22 17.51 -7.89
N LEU A 471 -19.29 17.79 -6.99
CA LEU A 471 -17.85 17.57 -7.21
C LEU A 471 -17.51 16.22 -7.90
N PRO A 472 -18.16 15.08 -7.55
CA PRO A 472 -17.92 13.82 -8.26
C PRO A 472 -18.27 13.87 -9.75
N LEU A 473 -19.32 14.60 -10.12
CA LEU A 473 -19.72 14.73 -11.52
C LEU A 473 -18.69 15.55 -12.31
N GLU A 474 -18.19 16.65 -11.73
CA GLU A 474 -17.13 17.45 -12.35
C GLU A 474 -15.87 16.60 -12.59
N ILE A 475 -15.45 15.79 -11.61
CA ILE A 475 -14.28 14.92 -11.74
C ILE A 475 -14.47 13.91 -12.87
N ILE A 476 -15.67 13.33 -13.03
CA ILE A 476 -15.98 12.41 -14.13
C ILE A 476 -15.88 13.12 -15.47
N VAL A 477 -16.43 14.34 -15.59
CA VAL A 477 -16.35 15.14 -16.82
C VAL A 477 -14.92 15.52 -17.15
N VAL A 478 -14.12 15.95 -16.15
CA VAL A 478 -12.68 16.21 -16.32
C VAL A 478 -11.96 14.97 -16.87
N MET A 479 -12.26 13.79 -16.32
CA MET A 479 -11.64 12.54 -16.76
C MET A 479 -11.99 12.21 -18.21
N ILE A 480 -13.24 12.39 -18.62
CA ILE A 480 -13.68 12.16 -19.99
C ILE A 480 -12.98 13.11 -20.95
N ILE A 481 -12.98 14.42 -20.65
CA ILE A 481 -12.33 15.44 -21.49
C ILE A 481 -10.83 15.17 -21.58
N TYR A 482 -10.18 14.84 -20.47
CA TYR A 482 -8.77 14.50 -20.44
C TYR A 482 -8.43 13.34 -21.37
N LEU A 483 -9.20 12.25 -21.31
CA LEU A 483 -9.01 11.08 -22.18
C LEU A 483 -9.22 11.45 -23.66
N LEU A 484 -10.24 12.26 -23.98
CA LEU A 484 -10.49 12.74 -25.34
C LEU A 484 -9.32 13.60 -25.86
N LEU A 485 -8.80 14.52 -25.01
CA LEU A 485 -7.65 15.34 -25.40
C LEU A 485 -6.39 14.50 -25.61
N LEU A 486 -6.12 13.49 -24.76
CA LEU A 486 -4.99 12.58 -24.96
C LEU A 486 -5.08 11.81 -26.30
N LEU A 487 -6.28 11.45 -26.74
CA LEU A 487 -6.51 10.83 -28.04
C LEU A 487 -6.29 11.83 -29.19
N LEU A 488 -6.79 13.07 -29.05
CA LEU A 488 -6.62 14.13 -30.04
C LEU A 488 -5.14 14.51 -30.24
N PHE A 489 -4.39 14.66 -29.15
CA PHE A 489 -2.96 14.96 -29.21
C PHE A 489 -2.07 13.74 -29.55
N LYS A 490 -2.70 12.61 -29.90
CA LYS A 490 -2.02 11.34 -30.22
C LYS A 490 -1.04 10.88 -29.13
N SER A 491 -1.30 11.29 -27.88
CA SER A 491 -0.55 10.79 -26.74
C SER A 491 -0.91 9.35 -26.43
N ILE A 492 -2.16 8.94 -26.69
CA ILE A 492 -2.61 7.55 -26.65
C ILE A 492 -2.82 7.07 -28.08
N GLU A 493 -2.14 5.98 -28.45
CA GLU A 493 -2.27 5.33 -29.72
C GLU A 493 -3.25 4.13 -29.62
N LYS A 494 -3.85 3.71 -30.74
CA LYS A 494 -4.67 2.51 -30.79
C LYS A 494 -3.94 1.26 -30.28
N THR A 495 -2.64 1.19 -30.54
CA THR A 495 -1.74 0.13 -30.05
C THR A 495 -1.65 0.09 -28.53
N ASP A 496 -1.76 1.24 -27.84
CA ASP A 496 -1.74 1.32 -26.37
C ASP A 496 -3.02 0.75 -25.78
N ILE A 497 -4.17 1.11 -26.38
CA ILE A 497 -5.49 0.62 -25.95
C ILE A 497 -5.58 -0.89 -26.16
N MET A 498 -5.14 -1.39 -27.32
CA MET A 498 -5.14 -2.83 -27.61
C MET A 498 -4.26 -3.58 -26.62
N TRP A 499 -3.04 -3.09 -26.36
CA TRP A 499 -2.14 -3.70 -25.39
C TRP A 499 -2.76 -3.75 -23.97
N PHE A 500 -3.42 -2.66 -23.55
CA PHE A 500 -4.09 -2.61 -22.24
C PHE A 500 -5.25 -3.61 -22.17
N VAL A 501 -6.08 -3.69 -23.20
CA VAL A 501 -7.20 -4.65 -23.29
C VAL A 501 -6.68 -6.09 -23.32
N ASP A 502 -5.61 -6.36 -24.06
CA ASP A 502 -5.02 -7.68 -24.18
C ASP A 502 -4.32 -8.13 -22.89
N ALA A 503 -3.77 -7.21 -22.11
CA ALA A 503 -3.24 -7.50 -20.77
C ALA A 503 -4.33 -8.05 -19.81
N PHE A 504 -5.59 -7.68 -20.00
CA PHE A 504 -6.73 -8.16 -19.22
C PHE A 504 -7.48 -9.34 -19.87
N LYS A 505 -7.26 -9.64 -21.16
CA LYS A 505 -7.89 -10.80 -21.81
C LYS A 505 -7.17 -12.09 -21.43
N SER A 506 -7.94 -13.04 -20.90
CA SER A 506 -7.43 -14.35 -20.43
C SER A 506 -6.88 -15.27 -21.54
N ASP A 507 -7.12 -14.94 -22.80
CA ASP A 507 -6.73 -15.68 -24.00
C ASP A 507 -5.64 -14.98 -24.82
N ALA A 508 -4.87 -14.06 -24.22
CA ALA A 508 -3.70 -13.55 -24.89
C ALA A 508 -2.82 -14.76 -25.29
N LYS A 509 -3.07 -15.30 -26.51
CA LYS A 509 -2.04 -16.02 -27.26
C LYS A 509 -0.78 -15.21 -27.06
N VAL A 510 0.33 -15.87 -26.77
CA VAL A 510 1.65 -15.27 -26.92
C VAL A 510 1.53 -14.41 -28.17
N VAL A 511 1.43 -13.09 -27.96
CA VAL A 511 1.29 -12.16 -29.07
C VAL A 511 2.45 -12.51 -29.98
N ASP A 512 2.14 -13.04 -31.16
CA ASP A 512 3.19 -13.38 -32.10
C ASP A 512 3.76 -12.04 -32.53
N TRP A 513 4.89 -11.69 -31.96
CA TRP A 513 5.53 -10.37 -32.10
C TRP A 513 5.88 -10.07 -33.55
N ASN A 514 5.82 -11.12 -34.43
CA ASN A 514 5.96 -10.99 -35.88
C ASN A 514 4.70 -10.35 -36.50
N ASP A 515 3.50 -10.52 -35.92
CA ASP A 515 2.24 -10.01 -36.45
C ASP A 515 1.98 -8.52 -36.14
N LEU A 516 2.68 -7.95 -35.13
CA LEU A 516 2.47 -6.55 -34.72
C LEU A 516 3.16 -5.51 -35.63
N GLY A 517 3.82 -5.93 -36.70
CA GLY A 517 4.44 -4.99 -37.66
C GLY A 517 5.60 -4.14 -37.09
N VAL A 518 6.00 -4.37 -35.84
CA VAL A 518 7.05 -3.62 -35.13
C VAL A 518 8.41 -3.87 -35.76
N TYR A 519 8.60 -4.99 -36.47
CA TYR A 519 9.83 -5.32 -37.17
C TYR A 519 10.00 -4.63 -38.53
N LYS A 520 8.97 -3.94 -39.06
CA LYS A 520 9.07 -3.28 -40.39
C LYS A 520 9.42 -1.79 -40.36
N ARG A 521 9.59 -1.19 -39.16
CA ARG A 521 9.91 0.26 -39.03
C ARG A 521 11.04 0.58 -38.03
N MET A 522 12.02 -0.31 -37.91
CA MET A 522 13.31 -0.01 -37.28
C MET A 522 14.45 -0.50 -38.18
#